data_127c8bb0978258b1f5e189781a7672f6
#
_entry.id   127c8bb0978258b1f5e189781a7672f6
#
_cell.length_a   1.000
_cell.length_b   1.000
_cell.length_c   1.000
_cell.angle_alpha   90.00
_cell.angle_beta   90.00
_cell.angle_gamma   90.00
#
_symmetry.space_group_name_H-M   'P 1'
#
loop_
_entity.id
_entity.type
_entity.pdbx_description
1 polymer ?
#
loop_
_entity_poly.entity_id
_entity_poly.type
_entity_poly.pdbx_seq_one_letter_code
_entity_poly.pdbx_strand_id
1 'polypeptide(L)'
;TVTLVLVGSETAERPFVNSEIQASLRDTKKNKHNGLLAVVIDEIYDLIYTTTKCSCGCDVRKKSAFYDIYLPDLVKKNNQKSASLCHYDDSEVYCTVIKYSDFIIDPEKHINSTFDKRDDSKIEIFKTLNKETPKISN
;
A
#
# COMPACT_ATOMS: atom_id res chain seq x y z
N THR A 1 -2.15 3.88 -15.51
CA THR A 1 -1.01 2.98 -15.26
C THR A 1 -0.95 2.61 -13.78
N VAL A 2 -0.36 1.48 -13.48
CA VAL A 2 -0.22 0.98 -12.12
C VAL A 2 1.26 0.76 -11.83
N THR A 3 1.72 1.24 -10.69
CA THR A 3 3.05 0.94 -10.19
C THR A 3 2.95 -0.30 -9.31
N LEU A 4 3.68 -1.34 -9.68
CA LEU A 4 3.73 -2.57 -8.92
C LEU A 4 5.04 -2.64 -8.15
N VAL A 5 4.95 -2.77 -6.84
CA VAL A 5 6.13 -2.90 -5.98
C VAL A 5 6.21 -4.34 -5.52
N LEU A 6 7.27 -5.03 -5.93
CA LEU A 6 7.49 -6.40 -5.46
C LEU A 6 8.28 -6.32 -4.15
N VAL A 7 7.68 -6.77 -3.07
CA VAL A 7 8.26 -6.64 -1.74
C VAL A 7 8.88 -7.95 -1.29
N GLY A 8 10.19 -7.93 -1.10
CA GLY A 8 10.95 -9.03 -0.51
C GLY A 8 11.57 -8.58 0.80
N SER A 9 12.52 -9.36 1.30
CA SER A 9 13.12 -9.10 2.61
C SER A 9 13.91 -7.80 2.70
N GLU A 10 14.38 -7.27 1.57
CA GLU A 10 15.25 -6.09 1.56
C GLU A 10 14.66 -4.88 0.86
N THR A 11 13.44 -4.99 0.37
CA THR A 11 12.85 -3.92 -0.44
C THR A 11 12.75 -2.60 0.30
N ALA A 12 12.33 -2.63 1.55
CA ALA A 12 12.16 -1.40 2.35
C ALA A 12 13.49 -0.70 2.63
N GLU A 13 14.60 -1.43 2.55
CA GLU A 13 15.92 -0.89 2.83
C GLU A 13 16.60 -0.29 1.61
N ARG A 14 16.04 -0.46 0.43
CA ARG A 14 16.64 0.09 -0.79
C ARG A 14 16.59 1.60 -0.77
N PRO A 15 17.70 2.27 -1.07
CA PRO A 15 17.80 3.72 -0.90
C PRO A 15 16.77 4.53 -1.68
N PHE A 16 16.33 4.06 -2.83
CA PHE A 16 15.50 4.87 -3.70
C PHE A 16 14.07 4.36 -3.87
N VAL A 17 13.67 3.32 -3.13
CA VAL A 17 12.36 2.73 -3.34
C VAL A 17 11.22 3.72 -3.08
N ASN A 18 11.30 4.48 -1.99
CA ASN A 18 10.26 5.47 -1.69
C ASN A 18 10.27 6.63 -2.69
N SER A 19 11.45 7.01 -3.17
CA SER A 19 11.55 8.05 -4.19
C SER A 19 10.92 7.62 -5.52
N GLU A 20 11.11 6.37 -5.88
CA GLU A 20 10.51 5.82 -7.09
C GLU A 20 8.99 5.74 -6.98
N ILE A 21 8.50 5.32 -5.83
CA ILE A 21 7.05 5.29 -5.57
C ILE A 21 6.49 6.72 -5.61
N GLN A 22 7.16 7.64 -4.94
CA GLN A 22 6.75 9.04 -4.92
C GLN A 22 6.66 9.62 -6.32
N ALA A 23 7.64 9.33 -7.17
CA ALA A 23 7.63 9.81 -8.55
C ALA A 23 6.43 9.26 -9.32
N SER A 24 6.05 8.00 -9.09
CA SER A 24 4.93 7.38 -9.79
C SER A 24 3.57 7.92 -9.35
N LEU A 25 3.49 8.51 -8.15
CA LEU A 25 2.25 9.06 -7.62
C LEU A 25 2.07 10.53 -7.98
N ARG A 26 3.03 11.13 -8.67
CA ARG A 26 2.96 12.53 -9.03
C ARG A 26 2.10 12.75 -10.27
N ASP A 27 1.22 13.74 -10.21
CA ASP A 27 0.48 14.16 -11.39
C ASP A 27 1.37 15.03 -12.27
N THR A 28 1.26 14.85 -13.57
CA THR A 28 1.93 15.71 -14.54
C THR A 28 0.89 16.27 -15.49
N LYS A 29 1.30 17.18 -16.37
CA LYS A 29 0.38 17.76 -17.35
C LYS A 29 -0.23 16.71 -18.28
N LYS A 30 0.52 15.63 -18.53
CA LYS A 30 0.07 14.61 -19.49
C LYS A 30 -0.47 13.37 -18.78
N ASN A 31 -0.03 13.10 -17.57
CA ASN A 31 -0.33 11.85 -16.90
C ASN A 31 -0.84 12.07 -15.49
N LYS A 32 -1.89 11.36 -15.16
CA LYS A 32 -2.38 11.28 -13.81
C LYS A 32 -1.48 10.34 -13.01
N HIS A 33 -1.51 10.48 -11.69
CA HIS A 33 -0.77 9.58 -10.81
C HIS A 33 -1.14 8.11 -11.07
N ASN A 34 -0.20 7.23 -10.82
CA ASN A 34 -0.42 5.79 -11.02
C ASN A 34 -1.20 5.18 -9.86
N GLY A 35 -1.87 4.07 -10.11
CA GLY A 35 -2.32 3.19 -9.03
C GLY A 35 -1.09 2.57 -8.35
N LEU A 36 -1.26 2.10 -7.13
CA LEU A 36 -0.14 1.52 -6.37
C LEU A 36 -0.53 0.15 -5.84
N LEU A 37 0.26 -0.85 -6.19
CA LEU A 37 0.01 -2.24 -5.81
C LEU A 37 1.29 -2.85 -5.25
N ALA A 38 1.24 -3.33 -4.01
CA ALA A 38 2.37 -4.01 -3.40
C ALA A 38 2.11 -5.51 -3.40
N VAL A 39 2.97 -6.26 -4.09
CA VAL A 39 2.92 -7.72 -4.13
C VAL A 39 4.05 -8.23 -3.26
N VAL A 40 3.69 -8.91 -2.18
CA VAL A 40 4.65 -9.33 -1.16
C VAL A 40 4.93 -10.82 -1.30
N ILE A 41 6.20 -11.20 -1.32
CA ILE A 41 6.55 -12.62 -1.39
C ILE A 41 5.94 -13.34 -0.19
N ASP A 42 5.55 -14.60 -0.41
CA ASP A 42 4.73 -15.32 0.57
C ASP A 42 5.32 -15.37 1.97
N GLU A 43 6.62 -15.63 2.08
CA GLU A 43 7.29 -15.72 3.37
C GLU A 43 7.21 -14.40 4.15
N ILE A 44 7.36 -13.29 3.46
CA ILE A 44 7.29 -11.96 4.09
C ILE A 44 5.84 -11.62 4.42
N TYR A 45 4.92 -11.96 3.53
CA TYR A 45 3.51 -11.70 3.80
C TYR A 45 3.05 -12.40 5.08
N ASP A 46 3.47 -13.65 5.27
CA ASP A 46 3.11 -14.42 6.46
C ASP A 46 3.79 -13.91 7.74
N LEU A 47 4.85 -13.12 7.60
CA LEU A 47 5.47 -12.44 8.74
C LEU A 47 4.75 -11.14 9.08
N ILE A 48 4.35 -10.37 8.08
CA ILE A 48 3.79 -9.03 8.32
C ILE A 48 2.33 -9.05 8.76
N TYR A 49 1.62 -10.14 8.50
CA TYR A 49 0.23 -10.26 8.90
C TYR A 49 -0.03 -11.52 9.71
N THR A 50 -0.87 -11.39 10.74
CA THR A 50 -1.43 -12.54 11.47
C THR A 50 -2.94 -12.50 11.28
N THR A 51 -3.62 -13.60 11.58
CA THR A 51 -5.08 -13.66 11.53
C THR A 51 -5.66 -13.51 12.93
N THR A 52 -6.69 -12.70 13.06
CA THR A 52 -7.34 -12.49 14.34
C THR A 52 -8.85 -12.27 14.12
N LYS A 53 -9.60 -12.27 15.21
CA LYS A 53 -11.02 -11.93 15.16
C LYS A 53 -11.21 -10.44 15.44
N CYS A 54 -11.98 -9.79 14.59
CA CYS A 54 -12.39 -8.43 14.84
C CYS A 54 -13.57 -8.41 15.82
N SER A 55 -13.83 -7.27 16.41
CA SER A 55 -14.98 -7.11 17.32
C SER A 55 -16.31 -7.42 16.66
N CYS A 56 -16.38 -7.34 15.34
CA CYS A 56 -17.59 -7.72 14.59
C CYS A 56 -17.71 -9.24 14.42
N GLY A 57 -16.73 -10.03 14.84
CA GLY A 57 -16.73 -11.48 14.69
C GLY A 57 -16.07 -12.00 13.43
N CYS A 58 -15.62 -11.10 12.56
CA CYS A 58 -14.99 -11.49 11.30
C CYS A 58 -13.54 -11.91 11.51
N ASP A 59 -13.07 -12.85 10.69
CA ASP A 59 -11.65 -13.18 10.64
C ASP A 59 -10.96 -12.13 9.78
N VAL A 60 -9.97 -11.47 10.33
CA VAL A 60 -9.26 -10.39 9.63
C VAL A 60 -7.77 -10.57 9.78
N ARG A 61 -7.00 -10.04 8.82
CA ARG A 61 -5.56 -9.99 8.97
C ARG A 61 -5.19 -8.82 9.88
N LYS A 62 -4.21 -9.03 10.71
CA LYS A 62 -3.73 -8.02 11.65
C LYS A 62 -2.26 -7.76 11.37
N LYS A 63 -1.88 -6.49 11.31
CA LYS A 63 -0.49 -6.10 11.11
C LYS A 63 0.33 -6.55 12.31
N SER A 64 1.46 -7.22 12.03
CA SER A 64 2.43 -7.57 13.06
C SER A 64 3.47 -6.46 13.17
N ALA A 65 4.41 -6.60 14.11
CA ALA A 65 5.54 -5.67 14.21
C ALA A 65 6.39 -5.67 12.93
N PHE A 66 6.38 -6.74 12.17
CA PHE A 66 7.16 -6.85 10.94
C PHE A 66 6.58 -6.05 9.78
N TYR A 67 5.31 -5.67 9.86
CA TYR A 67 4.68 -4.81 8.85
C TYR A 67 5.48 -3.51 8.66
N ASP A 68 5.88 -2.88 9.76
CA ASP A 68 6.63 -1.64 9.69
C ASP A 68 8.07 -1.84 9.23
N ILE A 69 8.61 -3.04 9.40
CA ILE A 69 9.98 -3.35 9.03
C ILE A 69 10.11 -3.64 7.53
N TYR A 70 9.19 -4.43 6.99
CA TYR A 70 9.36 -4.95 5.63
C TYR A 70 8.69 -4.13 4.54
N LEU A 71 7.67 -3.33 4.86
CA LEU A 71 7.00 -2.54 3.83
C LEU A 71 7.63 -1.15 3.67
N PRO A 72 7.83 -0.71 2.43
CA PRO A 72 8.28 0.67 2.20
C PRO A 72 7.30 1.68 2.78
N ASP A 73 7.81 2.82 3.23
CA ASP A 73 7.00 3.81 3.94
C ASP A 73 5.80 4.31 3.14
N LEU A 74 5.96 4.55 1.84
CA LEU A 74 4.83 5.02 1.02
C LEU A 74 3.81 3.92 0.76
N VAL A 75 4.22 2.66 0.76
CA VAL A 75 3.28 1.55 0.72
C VAL A 75 2.44 1.54 1.99
N LYS A 76 3.09 1.67 3.16
CA LYS A 76 2.38 1.68 4.44
C LYS A 76 1.42 2.86 4.53
N LYS A 77 1.86 4.05 4.15
CA LYS A 77 1.01 5.24 4.22
C LYS A 77 -0.24 5.10 3.35
N ASN A 78 -0.10 4.45 2.22
CA ASN A 78 -1.23 4.28 1.29
C ASN A 78 -2.03 3.01 1.56
N ASN A 79 -1.67 2.24 2.58
CA ASN A 79 -2.39 1.04 3.00
C ASN A 79 -2.98 1.21 4.39
N GLN A 80 -3.34 2.42 4.78
CA GLN A 80 -3.93 2.66 6.09
C GLN A 80 -5.21 3.46 5.97
N LYS A 81 -6.08 3.31 6.93
CA LYS A 81 -7.33 4.05 6.99
C LYS A 81 -7.49 4.61 8.38
N SER A 82 -8.11 5.78 8.45
CA SER A 82 -8.34 6.47 9.72
C SER A 82 -9.13 5.59 10.67
N ALA A 83 -8.71 5.64 11.90
CA ALA A 83 -9.10 4.68 12.83
C ALA A 83 -10.34 4.93 13.54
N SER A 84 -11.35 4.44 13.36
CA SER A 84 -12.46 4.17 14.26
C SER A 84 -13.17 2.91 13.82
N LEU A 85 -12.57 2.24 12.86
CA LEU A 85 -13.14 1.02 12.31
C LEU A 85 -12.55 -0.19 12.98
N CYS A 86 -13.37 -1.23 13.07
CA CYS A 86 -12.92 -2.53 13.53
C CYS A 86 -11.80 -3.05 12.64
N HIS A 87 -11.97 -2.91 11.33
CA HIS A 87 -11.01 -3.31 10.32
C HIS A 87 -11.34 -2.61 9.00
N TYR A 88 -10.45 -2.74 8.02
CA TYR A 88 -10.70 -2.24 6.66
C TYR A 88 -10.17 -3.24 5.64
N ASP A 89 -10.73 -3.16 4.43
CA ASP A 89 -10.26 -3.94 3.29
C ASP A 89 -9.33 -3.10 2.44
N ASP A 90 -8.45 -3.74 1.69
CA ASP A 90 -7.58 -3.03 0.75
C ASP A 90 -8.35 -2.30 -0.35
N SER A 91 -9.61 -2.66 -0.59
CA SER A 91 -10.45 -1.90 -1.51
C SER A 91 -10.73 -0.49 -1.03
N GLU A 92 -10.55 -0.22 0.26
CA GLU A 92 -10.82 1.07 0.88
C GLU A 92 -9.61 1.96 1.01
N VAL A 93 -8.42 1.47 0.64
CA VAL A 93 -7.17 2.21 0.72
C VAL A 93 -6.47 2.20 -0.63
N TYR A 94 -5.57 3.16 -0.83
CA TYR A 94 -4.98 3.35 -2.16
C TYR A 94 -4.05 2.22 -2.58
N CYS A 95 -3.22 1.74 -1.68
CA CYS A 95 -2.28 0.66 -1.99
C CYS A 95 -2.82 -0.68 -1.49
N THR A 96 -3.06 -1.60 -2.40
CA THR A 96 -3.37 -2.98 -2.06
C THR A 96 -2.07 -3.68 -1.70
N VAL A 97 -2.07 -4.45 -0.62
CA VAL A 97 -0.94 -5.29 -0.20
C VAL A 97 -1.39 -6.74 -0.29
N ILE A 98 -0.89 -7.45 -1.27
CA ILE A 98 -1.36 -8.80 -1.58
C ILE A 98 -0.21 -9.80 -1.60
N LYS A 99 -0.50 -11.02 -1.16
CA LYS A 99 0.46 -12.11 -1.18
C LYS A 99 0.73 -12.53 -2.63
N TYR A 100 2.00 -12.78 -2.94
CA TYR A 100 2.40 -13.13 -4.31
C TYR A 100 1.61 -14.31 -4.86
N SER A 101 1.43 -15.39 -4.09
CA SER A 101 0.71 -16.58 -4.56
C SER A 101 -0.77 -16.29 -4.86
N ASP A 102 -1.36 -15.32 -4.16
CA ASP A 102 -2.73 -14.91 -4.45
C ASP A 102 -2.78 -14.00 -5.68
N PHE A 103 -1.78 -13.14 -5.83
CA PHE A 103 -1.71 -12.22 -6.98
C PHE A 103 -1.64 -12.98 -8.31
N ILE A 104 -0.83 -14.03 -8.37
CA ILE A 104 -0.60 -14.73 -9.63
C ILE A 104 -1.78 -15.58 -10.10
N ILE A 105 -2.79 -15.78 -9.26
CA ILE A 105 -4.00 -16.48 -9.65
C ILE A 105 -4.75 -15.68 -10.71
N ASP A 106 -4.82 -14.36 -10.54
CA ASP A 106 -5.48 -13.47 -11.51
C ASP A 106 -4.85 -12.07 -11.44
N PRO A 107 -3.65 -11.91 -12.01
CA PRO A 107 -2.95 -10.62 -11.94
C PRO A 107 -3.75 -9.46 -12.53
N GLU A 108 -4.43 -9.69 -13.63
CA GLU A 108 -5.19 -8.65 -14.32
C GLU A 108 -6.29 -8.07 -13.44
N LYS A 109 -6.98 -8.91 -12.69
CA LYS A 109 -8.03 -8.47 -11.78
C LYS A 109 -7.48 -7.48 -10.75
N HIS A 110 -6.33 -7.79 -10.16
CA HIS A 110 -5.73 -6.96 -9.14
C HIS A 110 -5.17 -5.65 -9.71
N ILE A 111 -4.58 -5.73 -10.90
CA ILE A 111 -4.07 -4.54 -11.58
C ILE A 111 -5.22 -3.61 -11.96
N ASN A 112 -6.31 -4.16 -12.48
CA ASN A 112 -7.46 -3.35 -12.89
C ASN A 112 -8.14 -2.68 -11.70
N SER A 113 -8.31 -3.39 -10.58
CA SER A 113 -8.91 -2.79 -9.39
C SER A 113 -8.04 -1.68 -8.82
N THR A 114 -6.72 -1.86 -8.88
CA THR A 114 -5.78 -0.84 -8.42
C THR A 114 -5.83 0.39 -9.34
N PHE A 115 -5.92 0.16 -10.64
CA PHE A 115 -6.03 1.24 -11.62
C PHE A 115 -7.29 2.08 -11.36
N ASP A 116 -8.41 1.42 -11.07
CA ASP A 116 -9.68 2.11 -10.85
C ASP A 116 -9.66 3.01 -9.62
N LYS A 117 -8.85 2.71 -8.63
CA LYS A 117 -8.73 3.53 -7.42
C LYS A 117 -8.18 4.92 -7.68
N ARG A 118 -7.50 5.13 -8.79
CA ARG A 118 -6.91 6.44 -9.11
C ARG A 118 -7.92 7.57 -9.13
N ASP A 119 -9.17 7.25 -9.46
CA ASP A 119 -10.22 8.24 -9.60
C ASP A 119 -11.26 8.21 -8.48
N ASP A 120 -11.06 7.38 -7.48
CA ASP A 120 -12.02 7.27 -6.37
C ASP A 120 -11.75 8.36 -5.35
N SER A 121 -12.62 9.36 -5.33
CA SER A 121 -12.47 10.51 -4.43
C SER A 121 -12.62 10.16 -2.95
N LYS A 122 -13.10 8.96 -2.64
CA LYS A 122 -13.26 8.51 -1.25
C LYS A 122 -11.98 7.91 -0.70
N ILE A 123 -11.00 7.64 -1.57
CA ILE A 123 -9.75 7.02 -1.15
C ILE A 123 -8.66 8.09 -1.08
N GLU A 124 -8.05 8.17 0.09
CA GLU A 124 -6.97 9.14 0.33
C GLU A 124 -5.65 8.64 -0.25
N ILE A 125 -4.92 9.52 -0.91
CA ILE A 125 -3.62 9.21 -1.51
C ILE A 125 -2.54 10.03 -0.83
N PHE A 126 -1.52 9.35 -0.32
CA PHE A 126 -0.36 10.00 0.26
C PHE A 126 0.78 9.97 -0.75
N LYS A 127 1.09 11.12 -1.36
CA LYS A 127 2.05 11.19 -2.45
C LYS A 127 3.49 11.40 -2.00
N THR A 128 3.69 11.81 -0.76
CA THR A 128 5.03 12.01 -0.19
C THR A 128 5.06 11.57 1.26
N LEU A 129 6.24 11.33 1.77
CA LEU A 129 6.45 11.04 3.19
C LEU A 129 6.41 12.28 4.06
N ASN A 130 6.60 13.49 3.46
CA ASN A 130 6.72 14.68 4.16
C ASN A 130 5.55 15.22 4.67
N LYS A 131 5.60 15.81 5.59
CA LYS A 131 4.57 16.36 6.05
C LYS A 131 4.77 17.63 6.45
N GLU A 132 5.02 17.80 6.52
CA GLU A 132 5.12 18.73 6.83
C GLU A 132 5.89 19.50 7.12
N THR A 133 6.30 19.37 7.13
CA THR A 133 6.95 19.96 7.34
C THR A 133 7.38 20.88 7.11
N PRO A 134 7.52 21.08 7.15
CA PRO A 134 8.01 21.83 7.07
C PRO A 134 8.14 22.93 6.91
N LYS A 135 7.85 23.17 6.96
CA LYS A 135 7.90 24.01 6.75
C LYS A 135 8.36 24.91 7.21
N ILE A 136 8.54 24.71 7.40
CA ILE A 136 8.85 25.34 7.73
C ILE A 136 9.32 26.09 7.98
N SER A 137 9.40 26.18 8.05
CA SER A 137 9.66 26.81 8.30
C SER A 137 9.95 27.57 8.29
N ASN A 138 9.89 27.71 8.30
CA ASN A 138 9.93 28.43 8.33
C ASN A 138 10.16 28.93 8.44
#